data_fe38e2c111b898ba5d4d0e697818e17f
#
_entry.id   fe38e2c111b898ba5d4d0e697818e17f
#
_cell.length_a   1.000
_cell.length_b   1.000
_cell.length_c   1.000
_cell.angle_alpha   90.00
_cell.angle_beta   90.00
_cell.angle_gamma   90.00
#
_symmetry.space_group_name_H-M   'P 1'
#
loop_
_entity.id
_entity.type
_entity.pdbx_description
1 polymer ?
#
loop_
_entity_poly.entity_id
_entity_poly.type
_entity_poly.pdbx_seq_one_letter_code
_entity_poly.pdbx_strand_id
1 'polypeptide(L)'
;MAYGKISTKQREILEYIKQEILNKGYPPAVREICEAVDLKSTSSVHSHLETLEKNGYIRRDPTKPRAIEIIDDNFNLTRREVVNVPILGNVAAGQPLLAVENIETYFPIPTEFLPNAETFMLRVKGESMINVGIFDGDNVLVEKQSTARNGEMVVALVEDSATVKTFYKEDGYIRLQPENDTMAPIIVPDCQILGKVIGIFRFLS
;
A
#
# COMPACT_ATOMS: atom_id res chain seq x y z
N MET A 1 18.24 -16.99 6.08
CA MET A 1 18.96 -18.17 5.49
C MET A 1 20.44 -17.83 5.37
N ALA A 2 21.35 -18.80 5.57
CA ALA A 2 22.79 -18.56 5.39
C ALA A 2 23.13 -18.68 3.90
N TYR A 3 23.53 -17.58 3.28
CA TYR A 3 23.98 -17.55 1.89
C TYR A 3 25.37 -18.20 1.75
N GLY A 4 25.59 -18.96 0.66
CA GLY A 4 26.89 -19.51 0.34
C GLY A 4 27.92 -18.42 0.00
N LYS A 5 29.23 -18.77 0.06
CA LYS A 5 30.30 -17.84 -0.35
C LYS A 5 30.26 -17.61 -1.86
N ILE A 6 30.35 -16.36 -2.29
CA ILE A 6 30.44 -15.95 -3.70
C ILE A 6 31.74 -15.19 -3.98
N SER A 7 32.23 -15.29 -5.21
CA SER A 7 33.44 -14.59 -5.67
C SER A 7 33.14 -13.09 -5.88
N THR A 8 34.21 -12.29 -6.01
CA THR A 8 34.09 -10.85 -6.34
C THR A 8 33.31 -10.64 -7.64
N LYS A 9 33.56 -11.45 -8.68
CA LYS A 9 32.85 -11.36 -9.96
C LYS A 9 31.37 -11.73 -9.84
N GLN A 10 31.03 -12.72 -9.03
CA GLN A 10 29.62 -13.08 -8.75
C GLN A 10 28.90 -11.97 -7.99
N ARG A 11 29.57 -11.30 -7.06
CA ARG A 11 29.02 -10.14 -6.36
C ARG A 11 28.78 -8.97 -7.31
N GLU A 12 29.72 -8.68 -8.19
CA GLU A 12 29.59 -7.65 -9.22
C GLU A 12 28.37 -7.91 -10.13
N ILE A 13 28.20 -9.14 -10.59
CA ILE A 13 27.03 -9.56 -11.37
C ILE A 13 25.73 -9.36 -10.57
N LEU A 14 25.69 -9.81 -9.32
CA LEU A 14 24.53 -9.70 -8.46
C LEU A 14 24.12 -8.24 -8.23
N GLU A 15 25.09 -7.37 -7.92
CA GLU A 15 24.83 -5.95 -7.70
C GLU A 15 24.37 -5.24 -8.99
N TYR A 16 24.94 -5.59 -10.14
CA TYR A 16 24.46 -5.08 -11.43
C TYR A 16 23.01 -5.48 -11.70
N ILE A 17 22.65 -6.76 -11.46
CA ILE A 17 21.27 -7.22 -11.64
C ILE A 17 20.32 -6.46 -10.70
N LYS A 18 20.69 -6.25 -9.43
CA LYS A 18 19.93 -5.46 -8.47
C LYS A 18 19.70 -4.03 -8.96
N GLN A 19 20.74 -3.37 -9.42
CA GLN A 19 20.65 -1.99 -9.93
C GLN A 19 19.73 -1.88 -11.14
N GLU A 20 19.84 -2.79 -12.10
CA GLU A 20 18.98 -2.81 -13.28
C GLU A 20 17.50 -3.04 -12.93
N ILE A 21 17.22 -3.94 -11.98
CA ILE A 21 15.88 -4.18 -11.49
C ILE A 21 15.31 -2.94 -10.79
N LEU A 22 16.10 -2.22 -9.99
CA LEU A 22 15.67 -0.98 -9.33
C LEU A 22 15.40 0.14 -10.34
N ASN A 23 16.27 0.28 -11.36
CA ASN A 23 16.19 1.36 -12.33
C ASN A 23 15.13 1.13 -13.41
N LYS A 24 15.03 -0.10 -13.94
CA LYS A 24 14.19 -0.44 -15.10
C LYS A 24 12.92 -1.23 -14.73
N GLY A 25 12.85 -1.80 -13.51
CA GLY A 25 11.72 -2.62 -13.08
C GLY A 25 11.79 -4.10 -13.51
N TYR A 26 12.80 -4.49 -14.32
CA TYR A 26 12.98 -5.87 -14.80
C TYR A 26 14.48 -6.25 -14.85
N PRO A 27 14.80 -7.56 -14.79
CA PRO A 27 16.18 -8.03 -14.85
C PRO A 27 16.82 -7.79 -16.21
N PRO A 28 18.16 -7.57 -16.26
CA PRO A 28 18.90 -7.42 -17.51
C PRO A 28 18.99 -8.75 -18.27
N ALA A 29 19.20 -8.66 -19.59
CA ALA A 29 19.53 -9.81 -20.42
C ALA A 29 20.97 -10.30 -20.14
N VAL A 30 21.25 -11.59 -20.39
CA VAL A 30 22.59 -12.17 -20.18
C VAL A 30 23.68 -11.41 -20.94
N ARG A 31 23.38 -10.86 -22.13
CA ARG A 31 24.33 -10.05 -22.91
C ARG A 31 24.62 -8.72 -22.22
N GLU A 32 23.61 -8.05 -21.67
CA GLU A 32 23.77 -6.80 -20.92
C GLU A 32 24.62 -7.03 -19.66
N ILE A 33 24.43 -8.16 -18.96
CA ILE A 33 25.29 -8.56 -17.82
C ILE A 33 26.73 -8.76 -18.30
N CYS A 34 26.93 -9.49 -19.43
CA CYS A 34 28.21 -9.80 -19.97
C CYS A 34 29.05 -8.53 -20.28
N GLU A 35 28.42 -7.55 -20.90
CA GLU A 35 29.00 -6.24 -21.23
C GLU A 35 29.29 -5.41 -19.97
N ALA A 36 28.35 -5.34 -19.04
CA ALA A 36 28.48 -4.52 -17.84
C ALA A 36 29.60 -4.97 -16.90
N VAL A 37 29.87 -6.28 -16.83
CA VAL A 37 30.89 -6.82 -15.93
C VAL A 37 32.16 -7.26 -16.67
N ASP A 38 32.35 -6.83 -17.92
CA ASP A 38 33.51 -7.10 -18.78
C ASP A 38 33.86 -8.61 -18.87
N LEU A 39 32.86 -9.43 -19.17
CA LEU A 39 33.03 -10.84 -19.46
C LEU A 39 33.04 -11.07 -20.98
N LYS A 40 33.95 -11.90 -21.46
CA LYS A 40 34.11 -12.20 -22.90
C LYS A 40 33.09 -13.17 -23.46
N SER A 41 32.33 -13.86 -22.62
CA SER A 41 31.41 -14.92 -23.04
C SER A 41 30.17 -14.98 -22.20
N THR A 42 29.01 -15.07 -22.84
CA THR A 42 27.71 -15.32 -22.18
C THR A 42 27.68 -16.64 -21.43
N SER A 43 28.46 -17.64 -21.86
CA SER A 43 28.61 -18.91 -21.15
C SER A 43 29.21 -18.72 -19.75
N SER A 44 30.16 -17.77 -19.59
CA SER A 44 30.73 -17.43 -18.29
C SER A 44 29.67 -16.79 -17.38
N VAL A 45 28.81 -15.93 -17.94
CA VAL A 45 27.67 -15.35 -17.17
C VAL A 45 26.73 -16.45 -16.69
N HIS A 46 26.35 -17.39 -17.57
CA HIS A 46 25.51 -18.52 -17.19
C HIS A 46 26.08 -19.32 -16.03
N SER A 47 27.39 -19.66 -16.06
CA SER A 47 28.08 -20.38 -14.97
C SER A 47 28.05 -19.59 -13.66
N HIS A 48 28.23 -18.27 -13.70
CA HIS A 48 28.14 -17.42 -12.52
C HIS A 48 26.72 -17.35 -11.97
N LEU A 49 25.71 -17.24 -12.85
CA LEU A 49 24.30 -17.24 -12.45
C LEU A 49 23.88 -18.58 -11.83
N GLU A 50 24.36 -19.72 -12.35
CA GLU A 50 24.14 -21.04 -11.74
C GLU A 50 24.73 -21.11 -10.33
N THR A 51 25.92 -20.56 -10.14
CA THR A 51 26.54 -20.52 -8.81
C THR A 51 25.77 -19.62 -7.84
N LEU A 52 25.31 -18.44 -8.30
CA LEU A 52 24.47 -17.54 -7.50
C LEU A 52 23.14 -18.21 -7.09
N GLU A 53 22.52 -18.95 -8.01
CA GLU A 53 21.30 -19.69 -7.75
C GLU A 53 21.53 -20.84 -6.75
N LYS A 54 22.59 -21.65 -6.95
CA LYS A 54 22.97 -22.73 -6.03
C LYS A 54 23.26 -22.22 -4.61
N ASN A 55 23.81 -21.02 -4.50
CA ASN A 55 24.12 -20.37 -3.22
C ASN A 55 22.94 -19.58 -2.62
N GLY A 56 21.77 -19.60 -3.26
CA GLY A 56 20.54 -19.01 -2.73
C GLY A 56 20.42 -17.49 -2.88
N TYR A 57 21.21 -16.85 -3.74
CA TYR A 57 21.13 -15.41 -3.99
C TYR A 57 20.09 -15.02 -5.03
N ILE A 58 19.85 -15.90 -6.00
CA ILE A 58 18.85 -15.70 -7.05
C ILE A 58 18.05 -16.97 -7.29
N ARG A 59 16.89 -16.81 -7.92
CA ARG A 59 16.11 -17.90 -8.51
C ARG A 59 15.85 -17.57 -9.97
N ARG A 60 15.91 -18.57 -10.85
CA ARG A 60 15.66 -18.41 -12.29
C ARG A 60 14.54 -19.32 -12.74
N ASP A 61 13.69 -18.85 -13.64
CA ASP A 61 12.75 -19.69 -14.36
C ASP A 61 13.31 -19.99 -15.76
N PRO A 62 13.76 -21.23 -16.03
CA PRO A 62 14.37 -21.57 -17.30
C PRO A 62 13.42 -21.49 -18.49
N THR A 63 12.12 -21.42 -18.23
CA THR A 63 11.09 -21.34 -19.28
C THR A 63 10.80 -19.90 -19.73
N LYS A 64 11.30 -18.90 -18.97
CA LYS A 64 11.03 -17.49 -19.24
C LYS A 64 12.33 -16.71 -19.46
N PRO A 65 12.49 -16.04 -20.61
CA PRO A 65 13.61 -15.11 -20.81
C PRO A 65 13.57 -14.01 -19.77
N ARG A 66 14.73 -13.66 -19.20
CA ARG A 66 14.88 -12.59 -18.17
C ARG A 66 14.18 -12.86 -16.83
N ALA A 67 13.83 -14.10 -16.53
CA ALA A 67 13.22 -14.44 -15.25
C ALA A 67 14.31 -14.70 -14.19
N ILE A 68 14.90 -13.64 -13.66
CA ILE A 68 15.81 -13.67 -12.51
C ILE A 68 15.14 -12.96 -11.34
N GLU A 69 14.95 -13.69 -10.24
CA GLU A 69 14.44 -13.17 -8.98
C GLU A 69 15.59 -13.12 -7.96
N ILE A 70 15.73 -12.01 -7.27
CA ILE A 70 16.70 -11.84 -6.19
C ILE A 70 16.10 -12.39 -4.90
N ILE A 71 16.80 -13.32 -4.25
CA ILE A 71 16.42 -13.91 -2.96
C ILE A 71 17.20 -13.17 -1.85
N ASP A 72 16.89 -11.90 -1.65
CA ASP A 72 17.51 -11.07 -0.61
C ASP A 72 16.40 -10.28 0.08
N ASP A 73 16.18 -10.57 1.36
CA ASP A 73 15.10 -9.93 2.14
C ASP A 73 15.26 -8.41 2.16
N ASN A 74 16.49 -7.89 2.22
CA ASN A 74 16.73 -6.45 2.17
C ASN A 74 16.46 -5.85 0.79
N PHE A 75 16.77 -6.57 -0.29
CA PHE A 75 16.47 -6.14 -1.65
C PHE A 75 14.96 -6.15 -1.94
N ASN A 76 14.26 -7.18 -1.45
CA ASN A 76 12.81 -7.30 -1.58
C ASN A 76 12.08 -6.22 -0.75
N LEU A 77 12.64 -5.77 0.38
CA LEU A 77 12.13 -4.63 1.14
C LEU A 77 12.16 -3.31 0.34
N THR A 78 13.15 -3.17 -0.56
CA THR A 78 13.24 -1.97 -1.44
C THR A 78 12.27 -2.03 -2.62
N ARG A 79 11.75 -3.21 -2.94
CA ARG A 79 10.82 -3.47 -4.06
C ARG A 79 9.46 -3.95 -3.55
N ARG A 80 8.89 -3.23 -2.59
CA ARG A 80 7.56 -3.54 -2.07
C ARG A 80 6.52 -3.34 -3.16
N GLU A 81 5.63 -4.30 -3.32
CA GLU A 81 4.40 -4.09 -4.08
C GLU A 81 3.62 -2.96 -3.42
N VAL A 82 3.27 -1.96 -4.21
CA VAL A 82 2.43 -0.86 -3.78
C VAL A 82 1.10 -0.92 -4.50
N VAL A 83 0.03 -0.61 -3.78
CA VAL A 83 -1.30 -0.40 -4.34
C VAL A 83 -1.57 1.08 -4.38
N ASN A 84 -2.02 1.58 -5.52
CA ASN A 84 -2.46 2.95 -5.66
C ASN A 84 -3.87 3.07 -5.07
N VAL A 85 -3.96 3.52 -3.82
CA VAL A 85 -5.21 3.72 -3.09
C VAL A 85 -5.83 5.06 -3.52
N PRO A 86 -7.10 5.08 -3.99
CA PRO A 86 -7.74 6.31 -4.40
C PRO A 86 -8.01 7.24 -3.21
N ILE A 87 -7.70 8.54 -3.37
CA ILE A 87 -8.09 9.60 -2.44
C ILE A 87 -9.37 10.22 -2.98
N LEU A 88 -10.43 10.17 -2.15
CA LEU A 88 -11.74 10.73 -2.47
C LEU A 88 -11.84 12.16 -1.91
N GLY A 89 -12.33 13.09 -2.72
CA GLY A 89 -12.55 14.47 -2.31
C GLY A 89 -13.90 14.66 -1.64
N ASN A 90 -14.96 14.47 -2.40
CA ASN A 90 -16.33 14.56 -1.92
C ASN A 90 -17.03 13.22 -2.14
N VAL A 91 -17.74 12.77 -1.11
CA VAL A 91 -18.60 11.59 -1.20
C VAL A 91 -20.02 12.05 -1.01
N ALA A 92 -20.86 11.88 -2.03
CA ALA A 92 -22.27 12.26 -2.02
C ALA A 92 -23.16 11.01 -2.04
N ALA A 93 -24.36 11.14 -1.50
CA ALA A 93 -25.37 10.09 -1.54
C ALA A 93 -25.81 9.80 -2.99
N GLY A 94 -26.14 8.53 -3.26
CA GLY A 94 -26.70 8.10 -4.54
C GLY A 94 -25.68 7.81 -5.66
N GLN A 95 -24.39 8.08 -5.45
CA GLN A 95 -23.33 7.71 -6.39
C GLN A 95 -22.48 6.55 -5.85
N PRO A 96 -21.90 5.70 -6.74
CA PRO A 96 -20.93 4.70 -6.32
C PRO A 96 -19.73 5.39 -5.64
N LEU A 97 -19.33 4.91 -4.47
CA LEU A 97 -18.26 5.50 -3.65
C LEU A 97 -16.96 5.73 -4.44
N LEU A 98 -16.57 4.76 -5.25
CA LEU A 98 -15.35 4.79 -6.08
C LEU A 98 -15.64 5.18 -7.55
N ALA A 99 -16.66 5.98 -7.80
CA ALA A 99 -16.86 6.59 -9.11
C ALA A 99 -15.66 7.48 -9.45
N VAL A 100 -15.24 7.46 -10.71
CA VAL A 100 -14.06 8.21 -11.19
C VAL A 100 -14.14 9.70 -10.84
N GLU A 101 -15.32 10.27 -10.86
CA GLU A 101 -15.62 11.68 -10.52
C GLU A 101 -15.32 12.04 -9.05
N ASN A 102 -15.32 11.04 -8.14
CA ASN A 102 -15.03 11.24 -6.73
C ASN A 102 -13.53 11.13 -6.41
N ILE A 103 -12.71 10.61 -7.34
CA ILE A 103 -11.28 10.38 -7.14
C ILE A 103 -10.50 11.64 -7.51
N GLU A 104 -9.85 12.26 -6.52
CA GLU A 104 -8.96 13.41 -6.75
C GLU A 104 -7.58 12.96 -7.24
N THR A 105 -7.02 11.93 -6.62
CA THR A 105 -5.69 11.41 -6.92
C THR A 105 -5.52 10.01 -6.31
N TYR A 106 -4.32 9.43 -6.46
CA TYR A 106 -3.96 8.15 -5.87
C TYR A 106 -2.75 8.29 -4.96
N PHE A 107 -2.72 7.50 -3.88
CA PHE A 107 -1.61 7.43 -2.94
C PHE A 107 -1.04 6.02 -2.91
N PRO A 108 0.28 5.82 -3.19
CA PRO A 108 0.90 4.50 -3.19
C PRO A 108 1.14 4.00 -1.76
N ILE A 109 0.50 2.90 -1.39
CA ILE A 109 0.66 2.25 -0.09
C ILE A 109 1.22 0.84 -0.29
N PRO A 110 2.28 0.43 0.44
CA PRO A 110 2.75 -0.95 0.42
C PRO A 110 1.66 -1.92 0.83
N THR A 111 1.54 -3.05 0.09
CA THR A 111 0.49 -4.06 0.29
C THR A 111 0.45 -4.62 1.71
N GLU A 112 1.59 -4.67 2.40
CA GLU A 112 1.69 -5.17 3.78
C GLU A 112 0.92 -4.34 4.81
N PHE A 113 0.58 -3.06 4.49
CA PHE A 113 -0.21 -2.17 5.35
C PHE A 113 -1.70 -2.15 4.97
N LEU A 114 -2.08 -2.89 3.94
CA LEU A 114 -3.45 -2.94 3.46
C LEU A 114 -4.13 -4.24 3.89
N PRO A 115 -5.41 -4.21 4.28
CA PRO A 115 -6.20 -5.40 4.49
C PRO A 115 -6.46 -6.09 3.14
N ASN A 116 -6.85 -7.36 3.17
CA ASN A 116 -7.31 -8.06 1.97
C ASN A 116 -8.77 -7.67 1.64
N ALA A 117 -8.99 -6.36 1.47
CA ALA A 117 -10.28 -5.75 1.18
C ALA A 117 -10.08 -4.48 0.34
N GLU A 118 -11.14 -4.03 -0.29
CA GLU A 118 -11.13 -2.76 -1.02
C GLU A 118 -10.88 -1.59 -0.05
N THR A 119 -9.95 -0.70 -0.42
CA THR A 119 -9.54 0.44 0.42
C THR A 119 -9.60 1.75 -0.35
N PHE A 120 -9.87 2.82 0.35
CA PHE A 120 -9.83 4.18 -0.16
C PHE A 120 -9.32 5.13 0.91
N MET A 121 -8.96 6.33 0.53
CA MET A 121 -8.66 7.42 1.46
C MET A 121 -9.69 8.52 1.32
N LEU A 122 -9.98 9.19 2.44
CA LEU A 122 -10.87 10.34 2.49
C LEU A 122 -10.13 11.49 3.17
N ARG A 123 -10.20 12.68 2.56
CA ARG A 123 -9.70 13.89 3.19
C ARG A 123 -10.66 14.37 4.27
N VAL A 124 -10.14 14.51 5.48
CA VAL A 124 -10.88 14.98 6.65
C VAL A 124 -11.09 16.48 6.54
N LYS A 125 -12.33 16.92 6.86
CA LYS A 125 -12.69 18.32 6.98
C LYS A 125 -13.26 18.57 8.38
N GLY A 126 -12.71 19.58 9.05
CA GLY A 126 -13.12 20.01 10.39
C GLY A 126 -12.42 19.28 11.53
N GLU A 127 -12.86 19.57 12.75
CA GLU A 127 -12.16 19.26 14.00
C GLU A 127 -12.86 18.21 14.87
N SER A 128 -13.81 17.46 14.29
CA SER A 128 -14.69 16.58 15.09
C SER A 128 -13.97 15.37 15.70
N MET A 129 -12.71 15.06 15.32
CA MET A 129 -11.98 13.88 15.74
C MET A 129 -10.59 14.22 16.34
N ILE A 130 -10.41 15.43 16.83
CA ILE A 130 -9.10 15.95 17.31
C ILE A 130 -8.58 15.19 18.53
N ASN A 131 -9.45 14.72 19.44
CA ASN A 131 -9.05 14.02 20.66
C ASN A 131 -8.43 12.65 20.38
N VAL A 132 -8.66 12.07 19.19
CA VAL A 132 -8.02 10.84 18.71
C VAL A 132 -6.92 11.09 17.68
N GLY A 133 -6.50 12.36 17.55
CA GLY A 133 -5.36 12.75 16.72
C GLY A 133 -5.65 12.88 15.22
N ILE A 134 -6.93 12.92 14.81
CA ILE A 134 -7.33 13.20 13.42
C ILE A 134 -7.70 14.68 13.32
N PHE A 135 -7.00 15.39 12.45
CA PHE A 135 -7.16 16.84 12.28
C PHE A 135 -7.66 17.21 10.89
N ASP A 136 -8.09 18.45 10.76
CA ASP A 136 -8.45 19.02 9.45
C ASP A 136 -7.30 18.88 8.44
N GLY A 137 -7.62 18.45 7.21
CA GLY A 137 -6.64 18.20 6.14
C GLY A 137 -5.96 16.83 6.15
N ASP A 138 -6.12 16.01 7.20
CA ASP A 138 -5.64 14.63 7.21
C ASP A 138 -6.28 13.78 6.12
N ASN A 139 -5.58 12.74 5.67
CA ASN A 139 -6.16 11.70 4.85
C ASN A 139 -6.32 10.43 5.70
N VAL A 140 -7.54 10.00 5.95
CA VAL A 140 -7.82 8.73 6.64
C VAL A 140 -7.85 7.60 5.63
N LEU A 141 -7.13 6.51 5.94
CA LEU A 141 -7.18 5.25 5.18
C LEU A 141 -8.37 4.43 5.70
N VAL A 142 -9.21 3.98 4.80
CA VAL A 142 -10.50 3.35 5.11
C VAL A 142 -10.58 1.98 4.43
N GLU A 143 -10.86 0.95 5.21
CA GLU A 143 -11.26 -0.36 4.73
C GLU A 143 -12.75 -0.33 4.41
N LYS A 144 -13.13 -0.59 3.15
CA LYS A 144 -14.52 -0.57 2.71
C LYS A 144 -15.30 -1.71 3.35
N GLN A 145 -16.31 -1.38 4.10
CA GLN A 145 -17.26 -2.32 4.70
C GLN A 145 -18.58 -1.62 4.99
N SER A 146 -19.67 -2.38 5.07
CA SER A 146 -21.04 -1.86 5.30
C SER A 146 -21.51 -2.00 6.75
N THR A 147 -20.70 -2.53 7.64
CA THR A 147 -21.03 -2.75 9.04
C THR A 147 -19.91 -2.25 9.96
N ALA A 148 -20.25 -1.92 11.20
CA ALA A 148 -19.28 -1.51 12.20
C ALA A 148 -19.65 -2.06 13.58
N ARG A 149 -18.64 -2.15 14.46
CA ARG A 149 -18.80 -2.49 15.88
C ARG A 149 -18.74 -1.22 16.72
N ASN A 150 -19.40 -1.26 17.89
CA ASN A 150 -19.33 -0.15 18.83
C ASN A 150 -17.88 0.19 19.20
N GLY A 151 -17.56 1.48 19.13
CA GLY A 151 -16.21 1.99 19.40
C GLY A 151 -15.26 2.02 18.17
N GLU A 152 -15.68 1.54 17.00
CA GLU A 152 -14.87 1.66 15.80
C GLU A 152 -15.02 3.05 15.17
N MET A 153 -13.89 3.61 14.69
CA MET A 153 -13.93 4.82 13.89
C MET A 153 -14.33 4.48 12.46
N VAL A 154 -15.36 5.15 11.96
CA VAL A 154 -15.95 4.85 10.65
C VAL A 154 -16.08 6.11 9.80
N VAL A 155 -16.16 5.89 8.50
CA VAL A 155 -16.74 6.86 7.57
C VAL A 155 -18.20 6.47 7.40
N ALA A 156 -19.10 7.33 7.81
CA ALA A 156 -20.54 7.16 7.67
C ALA A 156 -21.13 8.23 6.76
N LEU A 157 -22.09 7.85 5.95
CA LEU A 157 -22.90 8.79 5.16
C LEU A 157 -24.10 9.20 6.01
N VAL A 158 -24.20 10.49 6.29
CA VAL A 158 -25.32 11.11 7.00
C VAL A 158 -25.94 12.15 6.07
N GLU A 159 -27.21 11.98 5.75
CA GLU A 159 -27.89 12.77 4.72
C GLU A 159 -27.10 12.64 3.39
N ASP A 160 -26.48 13.71 2.90
CA ASP A 160 -25.76 13.76 1.64
C ASP A 160 -24.25 13.94 1.80
N SER A 161 -23.70 13.74 3.00
CA SER A 161 -22.27 13.96 3.25
C SER A 161 -21.62 12.85 4.07
N ALA A 162 -20.37 12.52 3.70
CA ALA A 162 -19.55 11.60 4.47
C ALA A 162 -18.92 12.30 5.68
N THR A 163 -18.94 11.62 6.81
CA THR A 163 -18.34 12.09 8.06
C THR A 163 -17.55 11.01 8.75
N VAL A 164 -16.46 11.39 9.43
CA VAL A 164 -15.65 10.49 10.28
C VAL A 164 -16.12 10.63 11.72
N LYS A 165 -16.54 9.53 12.33
CA LYS A 165 -17.02 9.50 13.73
C LYS A 165 -16.71 8.14 14.36
N THR A 166 -16.77 8.07 15.68
CA THR A 166 -16.80 6.81 16.41
C THR A 166 -18.23 6.29 16.43
N PHE A 167 -18.41 5.06 15.98
CA PHE A 167 -19.71 4.42 15.79
C PHE A 167 -20.18 3.74 17.06
N TYR A 168 -21.47 3.96 17.40
CA TYR A 168 -22.18 3.22 18.45
C TYR A 168 -23.59 2.89 17.97
N LYS A 169 -23.94 1.60 18.02
CA LYS A 169 -25.29 1.13 17.82
C LYS A 169 -25.95 0.99 19.20
N GLU A 170 -26.94 1.78 19.44
CA GLU A 170 -27.75 1.84 20.68
C GLU A 170 -29.09 1.16 20.46
N ASP A 171 -29.93 1.14 21.49
CA ASP A 171 -31.26 0.56 21.39
C ASP A 171 -32.19 1.48 20.57
N GLY A 172 -32.42 1.09 19.33
CA GLY A 172 -33.30 1.79 18.38
C GLY A 172 -32.71 2.99 17.63
N TYR A 173 -31.41 3.30 17.78
CA TYR A 173 -30.76 4.39 17.05
C TYR A 173 -29.25 4.16 16.90
N ILE A 174 -28.61 4.95 16.05
CA ILE A 174 -27.18 5.02 15.89
C ILE A 174 -26.66 6.35 16.42
N ARG A 175 -25.61 6.29 17.24
CA ARG A 175 -24.88 7.45 17.72
C ARG A 175 -23.52 7.50 17.03
N LEU A 176 -23.29 8.56 16.27
CA LEU A 176 -22.02 8.89 15.66
C LEU A 176 -21.33 9.93 16.55
N GLN A 177 -20.39 9.46 17.36
CA GLN A 177 -19.73 10.25 18.39
C GLN A 177 -18.55 11.02 17.80
N PRO A 178 -18.50 12.36 17.90
CA PRO A 178 -17.29 13.10 17.66
C PRO A 178 -16.30 12.87 18.80
N GLU A 179 -15.04 12.77 18.48
CA GLU A 179 -13.93 12.76 19.43
C GLU A 179 -13.42 14.21 19.60
N ASN A 180 -14.31 15.06 20.10
CA ASN A 180 -14.10 16.47 20.41
C ASN A 180 -15.13 16.87 21.47
N ASP A 181 -14.64 17.28 22.64
CA ASP A 181 -15.47 17.58 23.83
C ASP A 181 -16.44 18.77 23.62
N THR A 182 -16.19 19.60 22.61
CA THR A 182 -17.03 20.77 22.29
C THR A 182 -18.17 20.44 21.34
N MET A 183 -18.22 19.21 20.80
CA MET A 183 -19.16 18.81 19.76
C MET A 183 -20.18 17.78 20.28
N ALA A 184 -21.46 17.98 20.00
CA ALA A 184 -22.49 17.01 20.31
C ALA A 184 -22.48 15.82 19.33
N PRO A 185 -22.88 14.61 19.78
CA PRO A 185 -23.02 13.45 18.91
C PRO A 185 -24.16 13.64 17.89
N ILE A 186 -24.01 13.00 16.73
CA ILE A 186 -25.08 12.91 15.73
C ILE A 186 -25.90 11.67 16.06
N ILE A 187 -27.19 11.85 16.26
CA ILE A 187 -28.14 10.76 16.55
C ILE A 187 -29.03 10.58 15.33
N VAL A 188 -29.05 9.39 14.77
CA VAL A 188 -29.85 9.03 13.59
C VAL A 188 -30.52 7.68 13.78
N PRO A 189 -31.70 7.45 13.19
CA PRO A 189 -32.34 6.13 13.26
C PRO A 189 -31.53 5.06 12.54
N ASP A 190 -30.83 5.43 11.44
CA ASP A 190 -29.97 4.58 10.66
C ASP A 190 -28.95 5.43 9.89
N CYS A 191 -27.83 4.85 9.48
CA CYS A 191 -26.85 5.47 8.59
C CYS A 191 -26.15 4.44 7.72
N GLN A 192 -25.67 4.86 6.57
CA GLN A 192 -24.87 4.01 5.71
C GLN A 192 -23.39 4.07 6.15
N ILE A 193 -22.84 2.94 6.57
CA ILE A 193 -21.40 2.81 6.80
C ILE A 193 -20.70 2.62 5.45
N LEU A 194 -19.72 3.47 5.16
CA LEU A 194 -18.90 3.39 3.95
C LEU A 194 -17.61 2.59 4.19
N GLY A 195 -17.11 2.59 5.43
CA GLY A 195 -15.94 1.82 5.82
C GLY A 195 -15.42 2.16 7.21
N LYS A 196 -14.42 1.37 7.63
CA LYS A 196 -13.70 1.52 8.89
C LYS A 196 -12.39 2.26 8.67
N VAL A 197 -12.09 3.23 9.51
CA VAL A 197 -10.79 3.92 9.52
C VAL A 197 -9.73 2.97 10.09
N ILE A 198 -8.67 2.73 9.33
CA ILE A 198 -7.56 1.83 9.68
C ILE A 198 -6.21 2.53 9.73
N GLY A 199 -6.12 3.77 9.27
CA GLY A 199 -4.87 4.54 9.28
C GLY A 199 -5.10 6.02 9.00
N ILE A 200 -4.04 6.82 9.22
CA ILE A 200 -4.02 8.26 8.99
C ILE A 200 -2.73 8.61 8.28
N PHE A 201 -2.82 9.48 7.28
CA PHE A 201 -1.66 10.09 6.63
C PHE A 201 -1.76 11.60 6.73
N ARG A 202 -0.71 12.22 7.28
CA ARG A 202 -0.56 13.66 7.43
C ARG A 202 0.75 14.12 6.83
N PHE A 203 0.67 15.11 5.95
CA PHE A 203 1.85 15.84 5.50
C PHE A 203 2.01 17.10 6.36
N LEU A 204 3.17 17.23 6.98
CA LEU A 204 3.53 18.43 7.73
C LEU A 204 4.24 19.37 6.75
N SER A 205 3.63 20.50 6.42
CA SER A 205 4.19 21.57 5.58
C SER A 205 4.82 22.65 6.43
#